data_86ca37a6a1840af23810d85fbfa4ffd5
#
_entry.id   86ca37a6a1840af23810d85fbfa4ffd5
#
_cell.length_a   1.000
_cell.length_b   1.000
_cell.length_c   1.000
_cell.angle_alpha   90.00
_cell.angle_beta   90.00
_cell.angle_gamma   90.00
#
_symmetry.space_group_name_H-M   'P 1'
#
loop_
_entity.id
_entity.type
_entity.pdbx_description
1 polymer ?
#
loop_
_entity_poly.entity_id
_entity_poly.type
_entity_poly.pdbx_seq_one_letter_code
_entity_poly.pdbx_strand_id
1 'polypeptide(L)'
;MDSFPESWAPDSDALIAAPKHHKLLFENEFVRVLDTNIPPGEKTAAHTHQYPASLYILSWSDFIRYDADGNVIVDSRRISKAPAPRSALWTGSLPLHSLENIGQTDLNVISVEIKTHSMIQENPM
;
A
#
# COMPACT_ATOMS: atom_id res chain seq x y z
N MET A 1 10.53 13.31 16.59
CA MET A 1 10.30 13.35 15.78
C MET A 1 9.40 12.62 15.17
N ASP A 2 8.67 12.89 14.58
CA ASP A 2 7.75 12.18 14.01
C ASP A 2 8.13 11.75 12.75
N SER A 3 7.89 10.61 12.39
CA SER A 3 8.29 10.08 11.15
C SER A 3 7.32 10.36 10.03
N PHE A 4 6.14 10.90 10.31
CA PHE A 4 5.15 11.12 9.26
C PHE A 4 5.09 12.58 8.88
N PRO A 5 5.18 12.91 7.59
CA PRO A 5 5.09 14.29 7.16
C PRO A 5 3.72 14.87 7.48
N GLU A 6 3.72 16.10 7.90
CA GLU A 6 2.46 16.76 8.14
C GLU A 6 1.69 17.02 6.88
N SER A 7 2.36 16.91 5.71
CA SER A 7 1.70 17.10 4.44
C SER A 7 0.81 15.94 4.04
N TRP A 8 0.79 14.87 4.81
CA TRP A 8 -0.04 13.71 4.47
C TRP A 8 -1.47 13.98 4.87
N ALA A 9 -2.20 14.56 3.93
CA ALA A 9 -3.58 14.95 4.15
C ALA A 9 -4.46 13.71 4.40
N PRO A 10 -5.33 13.76 5.39
CA PRO A 10 -6.22 12.63 5.67
C PRO A 10 -7.07 12.25 4.47
N ASP A 11 -7.48 13.21 3.65
CA ASP A 11 -8.33 12.94 2.49
C ASP A 11 -7.60 12.17 1.40
N SER A 12 -6.28 12.09 1.45
CA SER A 12 -5.50 11.34 0.49
C SER A 12 -5.29 9.89 0.91
N ASP A 13 -5.70 9.50 2.11
CA ASP A 13 -5.55 8.13 2.56
C ASP A 13 -6.28 7.16 1.65
N ALA A 14 -5.72 5.97 1.48
CA ALA A 14 -6.24 4.96 0.56
C ALA A 14 -7.72 4.65 0.75
N LEU A 15 -8.18 4.60 2.00
CA LEU A 15 -9.60 4.28 2.26
C LEU A 15 -10.54 5.40 1.86
N ILE A 16 -10.05 6.64 1.82
CA ILE A 16 -10.85 7.80 1.47
C ILE A 16 -10.70 8.14 -0.01
N ALA A 17 -9.46 8.19 -0.49
CA ALA A 17 -9.17 8.62 -1.86
C ALA A 17 -9.36 7.51 -2.89
N ALA A 18 -9.16 6.24 -2.50
CA ALA A 18 -9.22 5.12 -3.43
C ALA A 18 -10.05 3.96 -2.86
N PRO A 19 -11.31 4.21 -2.48
CA PRO A 19 -12.12 3.17 -1.82
C PRO A 19 -12.52 2.02 -2.76
N LYS A 20 -12.43 2.22 -4.06
CA LYS A 20 -12.79 1.16 -4.99
C LYS A 20 -11.88 -0.06 -4.85
N HIS A 21 -10.62 0.17 -4.51
CA HIS A 21 -9.62 -0.90 -4.50
C HIS A 21 -9.09 -1.24 -3.11
N HIS A 22 -9.56 -0.52 -2.08
CA HIS A 22 -9.09 -0.73 -0.71
C HIS A 22 -10.27 -0.93 0.22
N LYS A 23 -10.25 -2.03 0.97
CA LYS A 23 -11.31 -2.34 1.90
C LYS A 23 -10.73 -2.53 3.30
N LEU A 24 -11.31 -1.85 4.26
CA LEU A 24 -10.89 -2.02 5.66
C LEU A 24 -11.44 -3.33 6.20
N LEU A 25 -10.57 -4.20 6.69
CA LEU A 25 -10.96 -5.46 7.28
C LEU A 25 -11.00 -5.39 8.80
N PHE A 26 -10.06 -4.66 9.40
CA PHE A 26 -9.93 -4.61 10.84
C PHE A 26 -9.08 -3.41 11.23
N GLU A 27 -9.38 -2.82 12.37
CA GLU A 27 -8.58 -1.70 12.86
C GLU A 27 -8.67 -1.63 14.37
N ASN A 28 -7.53 -1.36 15.01
CA ASN A 28 -7.49 -1.01 16.42
C ASN A 28 -6.44 0.08 16.59
N GLU A 29 -6.05 0.34 17.83
CA GLU A 29 -5.09 1.41 18.07
C GLU A 29 -3.69 1.09 17.54
N PHE A 30 -3.40 -0.18 17.26
CA PHE A 30 -2.07 -0.61 16.84
C PHE A 30 -1.93 -0.84 15.35
N VAL A 31 -2.95 -1.37 14.71
CA VAL A 31 -2.86 -1.78 13.32
C VAL A 31 -4.13 -1.43 12.57
N ARG A 32 -3.97 -1.39 11.25
CA ARG A 32 -5.08 -1.26 10.33
C ARG A 32 -4.86 -2.28 9.23
N VAL A 33 -5.82 -3.19 9.02
CA VAL A 33 -5.67 -4.28 8.06
C VAL A 33 -6.57 -4.00 6.87
N LEU A 34 -5.96 -3.91 5.69
CA LEU A 34 -6.66 -3.61 4.45
C LEU A 34 -6.55 -4.76 3.47
N ASP A 35 -7.62 -4.96 2.71
CA ASP A 35 -7.60 -5.83 1.54
C ASP A 35 -7.53 -4.92 0.31
N THR A 36 -6.45 -5.00 -0.43
CA THR A 36 -6.29 -4.25 -1.67
C THR A 36 -6.42 -5.22 -2.82
N ASN A 37 -7.38 -4.97 -3.71
CA ASN A 37 -7.58 -5.81 -4.87
C ASN A 37 -7.72 -4.95 -6.12
N ILE A 38 -6.82 -5.16 -7.07
CA ILE A 38 -6.80 -4.40 -8.32
C ILE A 38 -6.89 -5.40 -9.47
N PRO A 39 -8.06 -5.53 -10.11
CA PRO A 39 -8.22 -6.43 -11.25
C PRO A 39 -7.36 -6.00 -12.44
N PRO A 40 -7.12 -6.92 -13.39
CA PRO A 40 -6.37 -6.58 -14.59
C PRO A 40 -6.98 -5.39 -15.33
N GLY A 41 -6.10 -4.48 -15.74
CA GLY A 41 -6.51 -3.31 -16.51
C GLY A 41 -7.00 -2.14 -15.69
N GLU A 42 -7.13 -2.30 -14.37
CA GLU A 42 -7.60 -1.20 -13.53
C GLU A 42 -6.46 -0.43 -12.90
N LYS A 43 -6.73 0.82 -12.62
CA LYS A 43 -5.76 1.73 -12.00
C LYS A 43 -6.43 2.38 -10.81
N THR A 44 -5.72 2.43 -9.69
CA THR A 44 -6.27 3.07 -8.50
C THR A 44 -6.30 4.58 -8.66
N ALA A 45 -7.21 5.22 -7.96
CA ALA A 45 -7.12 6.65 -7.76
C ALA A 45 -5.86 6.96 -6.95
N ALA A 46 -5.33 8.16 -7.09
CA ALA A 46 -4.15 8.57 -6.35
C ALA A 46 -4.45 8.60 -4.86
N HIS A 47 -3.54 8.07 -4.07
CA HIS A 47 -3.73 7.95 -2.62
C HIS A 47 -2.39 7.80 -1.91
N THR A 48 -2.44 7.88 -0.59
CA THR A 48 -1.26 7.68 0.25
C THR A 48 -1.46 6.49 1.17
N HIS A 49 -0.34 5.93 1.63
CA HIS A 49 -0.30 5.00 2.74
C HIS A 49 0.70 5.57 3.74
N GLN A 50 0.21 6.28 4.76
CA GLN A 50 1.13 6.93 5.68
C GLN A 50 1.80 5.96 6.65
N TYR A 51 1.25 4.77 6.84
CA TYR A 51 1.83 3.80 7.75
C TYR A 51 2.66 2.78 7.01
N PRO A 52 3.79 2.36 7.58
CA PRO A 52 4.50 1.22 7.02
C PRO A 52 3.66 -0.04 7.22
N ALA A 53 3.90 -1.05 6.41
CA ALA A 53 3.03 -2.21 6.42
C ALA A 53 3.76 -3.49 6.05
N SER A 54 3.26 -4.58 6.62
CA SER A 54 3.57 -5.92 6.13
C SER A 54 2.50 -6.28 5.10
N LEU A 55 2.92 -6.73 3.93
CA LEU A 55 2.02 -7.12 2.85
C LEU A 55 2.03 -8.63 2.72
N TYR A 56 0.85 -9.25 2.79
CA TYR A 56 0.71 -10.67 2.54
C TYR A 56 0.12 -10.85 1.15
N ILE A 57 0.83 -11.56 0.28
CA ILE A 57 0.48 -11.68 -1.13
C ILE A 57 -0.52 -12.81 -1.32
N LEU A 58 -1.72 -12.48 -1.79
CA LEU A 58 -2.70 -13.48 -2.17
C LEU A 58 -2.58 -13.81 -3.66
N SER A 59 -2.40 -12.79 -4.48
CA SER A 59 -2.27 -12.93 -5.92
C SER A 59 -1.40 -11.80 -6.43
N TRP A 60 -0.51 -12.08 -7.34
CA TRP A 60 0.40 -11.09 -7.89
C TRP A 60 0.14 -10.89 -9.37
N SER A 61 0.36 -9.67 -9.83
CA SER A 61 0.27 -9.31 -11.23
C SER A 61 1.29 -8.23 -11.50
N ASP A 62 1.70 -8.09 -12.75
CA ASP A 62 2.57 -6.99 -13.12
C ASP A 62 1.85 -5.66 -12.97
N PHE A 63 2.58 -4.65 -12.52
CA PHE A 63 1.99 -3.34 -12.27
C PHE A 63 2.97 -2.22 -12.56
N ILE A 64 2.40 -1.03 -12.73
CA ILE A 64 3.15 0.21 -12.79
C ILE A 64 2.69 1.08 -11.64
N ARG A 65 3.63 1.66 -10.91
CA ARG A 65 3.31 2.67 -9.89
C ARG A 65 3.72 4.02 -10.43
N TYR A 66 2.83 4.99 -10.27
CA TYR A 66 3.05 6.37 -10.71
C TYR A 66 3.14 7.29 -9.51
N ASP A 67 3.93 8.34 -9.61
CA ASP A 67 3.96 9.38 -8.57
C ASP A 67 2.78 10.34 -8.76
N ALA A 68 2.75 11.39 -7.95
CA ALA A 68 1.65 12.36 -7.98
C ALA A 68 1.52 13.09 -9.31
N ASP A 69 2.62 13.19 -10.05
CA ASP A 69 2.65 13.89 -11.33
C ASP A 69 2.43 12.95 -12.51
N GLY A 70 2.22 11.67 -12.25
CA GLY A 70 1.99 10.69 -13.31
C GLY A 70 3.26 10.07 -13.86
N ASN A 71 4.40 10.32 -13.25
CA ASN A 71 5.65 9.71 -13.69
C ASN A 71 5.76 8.28 -13.15
N VAL A 72 6.32 7.39 -13.96
CA VAL A 72 6.52 5.99 -13.55
C VAL A 72 7.65 5.95 -12.51
N ILE A 73 7.34 5.42 -11.33
CA ILE A 73 8.35 5.24 -10.29
C ILE A 73 8.68 3.79 -10.04
N VAL A 74 7.76 2.86 -10.37
CA VAL A 74 8.04 1.43 -10.29
C VAL A 74 7.40 0.74 -11.47
N ASP A 75 8.15 -0.12 -12.14
CA ASP A 75 7.65 -1.01 -13.17
C ASP A 75 8.01 -2.42 -12.71
N SER A 76 7.01 -3.21 -12.34
CA SER A 76 7.25 -4.53 -11.75
C SER A 76 7.96 -5.47 -12.71
N ARG A 77 7.86 -5.23 -14.02
CA ARG A 77 8.53 -6.07 -15.01
C ARG A 77 10.05 -5.94 -14.93
N ARG A 78 10.54 -4.88 -14.29
CA ARG A 78 11.97 -4.66 -14.10
C ARG A 78 12.49 -5.21 -12.79
N ILE A 79 11.59 -5.75 -11.95
CA ILE A 79 11.98 -6.39 -10.71
C ILE A 79 12.42 -7.80 -11.06
N SER A 80 13.56 -8.23 -10.52
CA SER A 80 14.15 -9.49 -10.90
C SER A 80 13.33 -10.70 -10.54
N LYS A 81 12.46 -10.59 -9.53
CA LYS A 81 11.69 -11.75 -9.08
C LYS A 81 10.38 -11.28 -8.46
N ALA A 82 9.28 -11.77 -9.02
CA ALA A 82 7.96 -11.50 -8.46
C ALA A 82 7.79 -12.28 -7.15
N PRO A 83 7.11 -11.70 -6.16
CA PRO A 83 6.84 -12.44 -4.92
C PRO A 83 5.86 -13.57 -5.19
N ALA A 84 6.06 -14.67 -4.48
CA ALA A 84 5.17 -15.83 -4.61
C ALA A 84 3.90 -15.57 -3.80
N PRO A 85 2.77 -16.21 -4.20
CA PRO A 85 1.59 -16.21 -3.34
C PRO A 85 1.93 -16.77 -1.97
N ARG A 86 1.30 -16.24 -0.96
CA ARG A 86 1.49 -16.61 0.45
C ARG A 86 2.86 -16.23 0.99
N SER A 87 3.54 -15.28 0.35
CA SER A 87 4.75 -14.71 0.90
C SER A 87 4.42 -13.34 1.46
N ALA A 88 5.31 -12.81 2.28
CA ALA A 88 5.13 -11.51 2.90
C ALA A 88 6.27 -10.59 2.53
N LEU A 89 5.94 -9.30 2.37
CA LEU A 89 6.90 -8.27 2.07
C LEU A 89 6.72 -7.13 3.06
N TRP A 90 7.72 -6.30 3.17
CA TRP A 90 7.63 -5.08 3.97
C TRP A 90 7.64 -3.87 3.05
N THR A 91 6.78 -2.90 3.33
CA THR A 91 6.83 -1.63 2.63
C THR A 91 6.83 -0.50 3.64
N GLY A 92 7.61 0.54 3.36
CA GLY A 92 7.54 1.78 4.14
C GLY A 92 6.32 2.57 3.74
N SER A 93 6.21 3.76 4.31
CA SER A 93 5.15 4.70 3.96
C SER A 93 5.24 5.06 2.48
N LEU A 94 4.09 5.25 1.85
CA LEU A 94 4.04 5.58 0.42
C LEU A 94 3.36 6.93 0.23
N PRO A 95 4.08 7.91 -0.34
CA PRO A 95 3.47 9.21 -0.64
C PRO A 95 2.44 9.08 -1.77
N LEU A 96 1.85 10.17 -2.15
CA LEU A 96 0.77 10.17 -3.13
C LEU A 96 1.20 9.47 -4.42
N HIS A 97 0.47 8.43 -4.77
CA HIS A 97 0.79 7.56 -5.90
C HIS A 97 -0.48 6.91 -6.43
N SER A 98 -0.39 6.33 -7.61
CA SER A 98 -1.42 5.45 -8.12
C SER A 98 -0.75 4.18 -8.64
N LEU A 99 -1.54 3.12 -8.79
CA LEU A 99 -1.03 1.83 -9.23
C LEU A 99 -1.95 1.24 -10.27
N GLU A 100 -1.37 0.80 -11.37
CA GLU A 100 -2.11 0.21 -12.48
C GLU A 100 -1.72 -1.25 -12.65
N ASN A 101 -2.71 -2.13 -12.69
CA ASN A 101 -2.48 -3.55 -12.96
C ASN A 101 -2.38 -3.74 -14.47
N ILE A 102 -1.18 -4.06 -14.95
CA ILE A 102 -0.93 -4.26 -16.38
C ILE A 102 -0.78 -5.74 -16.74
N GLY A 103 -1.06 -6.63 -15.79
CA GLY A 103 -0.94 -8.06 -16.01
C GLY A 103 -2.27 -8.73 -16.29
N GLN A 104 -2.31 -10.04 -16.08
CA GLN A 104 -3.45 -10.87 -16.46
C GLN A 104 -4.25 -11.40 -15.26
N THR A 105 -3.76 -11.21 -14.06
CA THR A 105 -4.40 -11.72 -12.85
C THR A 105 -4.66 -10.56 -11.90
N ASP A 106 -5.46 -10.80 -10.87
CA ASP A 106 -5.68 -9.79 -9.86
C ASP A 106 -4.38 -9.52 -9.11
N LEU A 107 -4.16 -8.27 -8.75
CA LEU A 107 -3.15 -7.90 -7.79
C LEU A 107 -3.88 -7.76 -6.46
N ASN A 108 -3.73 -8.75 -5.59
CA ASN A 108 -4.48 -8.80 -4.35
C ASN A 108 -3.54 -9.06 -3.18
N VAL A 109 -3.51 -8.12 -2.25
CA VAL A 109 -2.66 -8.21 -1.07
C VAL A 109 -3.44 -7.81 0.16
N ILE A 110 -3.07 -8.43 1.29
CA ILE A 110 -3.56 -8.00 2.59
C ILE A 110 -2.43 -7.22 3.24
N SER A 111 -2.68 -5.97 3.59
CA SER A 111 -1.68 -5.16 4.25
C SER A 111 -2.03 -5.00 5.73
N VAL A 112 -1.04 -5.22 6.57
CA VAL A 112 -1.15 -4.93 7.99
C VAL A 112 -0.34 -3.66 8.22
N GLU A 113 -1.05 -2.54 8.32
CA GLU A 113 -0.43 -1.24 8.51
C GLU A 113 -0.15 -1.02 9.98
N ILE A 114 1.04 -0.60 10.31
CA ILE A 114 1.47 -0.43 11.68
C ILE A 114 1.29 1.03 12.08
N LYS A 115 0.32 1.28 12.97
CA LYS A 115 -0.03 2.64 13.38
C LYS A 115 0.82 3.16 14.53
N THR A 116 1.53 2.26 15.16
CA THR A 116 2.06 2.59 16.46
C THR A 116 3.51 3.00 16.44
N HIS A 117 3.85 3.86 15.50
CA HIS A 117 5.18 4.45 15.53
C HIS A 117 5.48 5.03 16.91
N SER A 118 4.53 5.76 17.48
CA SER A 118 4.73 6.33 18.81
C SER A 118 4.79 5.25 19.88
N MET A 119 4.07 4.16 19.70
CA MET A 119 4.14 3.08 20.65
C MET A 119 5.53 2.45 20.69
N ILE A 120 6.15 2.29 19.52
CA ILE A 120 7.50 1.77 19.47
C ILE A 120 8.46 2.68 20.20
N GLN A 121 8.27 3.99 20.08
CA GLN A 121 9.12 4.95 20.76
C GLN A 121 8.87 4.99 22.25
N GLU A 122 7.63 4.80 22.66
CA GLU A 122 7.26 4.93 24.05
C GLU A 122 7.61 3.72 24.86
N ASN A 123 7.90 2.61 24.20
CA ASN A 123 8.19 1.39 24.92
C ASN A 123 9.59 0.93 24.56
N PRO A 124 10.58 1.55 25.13
CA PRO A 124 11.96 1.27 24.75
C PRO A 124 12.49 -0.06 25.22
N MET A 125 11.70 -0.82 25.86
CA MET A 125 12.18 -2.06 26.40
C MET A 125 12.75 -2.98 25.38
#